data_e6fda3c1189fd245551c5b90fae234fa
#
_entry.id   e6fda3c1189fd245551c5b90fae234fa
#
_cell.length_a   1.000
_cell.length_b   1.000
_cell.length_c   1.000
_cell.angle_alpha   90.00
_cell.angle_beta   90.00
_cell.angle_gamma   90.00
#
_symmetry.space_group_name_H-M   'P 1'
#
loop_
_entity.id
_entity.type
_entity.pdbx_description
1 polymer ?
#
loop_
_entity_poly.entity_id
_entity_poly.type
_entity_poly.pdbx_seq_one_letter_code
_entity_poly.pdbx_strand_id
1 'polypeptide(L)'
;FKTFKHEWERAYLEGSRERIFRNTFKDIEYILTTCAENGTRFEIECYDIGHLYTLAHFADRGVVKPPFFVQSVFGILGGIGPHPEDVAHMKRTADRLFGSDYRWSVLGAGRNQLPVAAIAAAMGGNVRVGLEDSLWIGPGQLAKSNAEQVTRARQIIEGLGLSIAKPDEAREILELKGA
;
A
#
# COMPACT_ATOMS: atom_id res chain seq x y z
N PHE A 1 -10.56 -14.50 18.03
CA PHE A 1 -9.68 -14.30 19.19
C PHE A 1 -10.36 -14.84 20.45
N LYS A 2 -9.60 -15.55 21.29
CA LYS A 2 -10.12 -16.12 22.56
C LYS A 2 -9.84 -15.21 23.76
N THR A 3 -8.82 -14.36 23.66
CA THR A 3 -8.40 -13.44 24.72
C THR A 3 -8.05 -12.09 24.12
N PHE A 4 -8.35 -11.04 24.86
CA PHE A 4 -8.03 -9.66 24.52
C PHE A 4 -7.08 -9.09 25.58
N LYS A 5 -6.15 -8.26 25.16
CA LYS A 5 -5.19 -7.61 26.05
C LYS A 5 -5.77 -6.36 26.70
N HIS A 6 -6.64 -5.65 25.98
CA HIS A 6 -7.25 -4.41 26.41
C HIS A 6 -8.77 -4.47 26.32
N GLU A 7 -9.47 -3.77 27.20
CA GLU A 7 -10.93 -3.78 27.29
C GLU A 7 -11.62 -3.29 26.01
N TRP A 8 -11.02 -2.32 25.32
CA TRP A 8 -11.56 -1.74 24.08
C TRP A 8 -11.53 -2.70 22.88
N GLU A 9 -10.64 -3.71 22.88
CA GLU A 9 -10.44 -4.58 21.71
C GLU A 9 -11.69 -5.40 21.36
N ARG A 10 -12.40 -5.92 22.36
CA ARG A 10 -13.62 -6.70 22.16
C ARG A 10 -14.71 -5.84 21.52
N ALA A 11 -15.00 -4.69 22.10
CA ALA A 11 -16.04 -3.78 21.59
C ALA A 11 -15.69 -3.26 20.20
N TYR A 12 -14.41 -3.00 19.94
CA TYR A 12 -13.92 -2.61 18.62
C TYR A 12 -14.18 -3.70 17.58
N LEU A 13 -13.81 -4.96 17.87
CA LEU A 13 -13.97 -6.09 16.97
C LEU A 13 -15.45 -6.41 16.72
N GLU A 14 -16.27 -6.44 17.77
CA GLU A 14 -17.71 -6.69 17.65
C GLU A 14 -18.40 -5.60 16.81
N GLY A 15 -18.04 -4.34 17.00
CA GLY A 15 -18.56 -3.21 16.23
C GLY A 15 -18.04 -3.11 14.78
N SER A 16 -17.02 -3.87 14.42
CA SER A 16 -16.38 -3.76 13.07
C SER A 16 -17.33 -4.14 11.93
N ARG A 17 -18.34 -4.99 12.18
CA ARG A 17 -19.32 -5.43 11.18
C ARG A 17 -20.24 -4.30 10.68
N GLU A 18 -20.44 -3.28 11.49
CA GLU A 18 -21.34 -2.14 11.21
C GLU A 18 -20.57 -0.87 10.87
N ARG A 19 -19.23 -0.91 10.91
CA ARG A 19 -18.42 0.26 10.62
C ARG A 19 -18.19 0.44 9.13
N ILE A 20 -18.32 1.68 8.70
CA ILE A 20 -17.97 2.14 7.37
C ILE A 20 -16.68 2.97 7.48
N PHE A 21 -15.63 2.57 6.78
CA PHE A 21 -14.44 3.40 6.59
C PHE A 21 -14.71 4.39 5.45
N ARG A 22 -15.22 5.55 5.83
CA ARG A 22 -15.76 6.53 4.89
C ARG A 22 -14.66 7.43 4.32
N ASN A 23 -14.58 7.48 3.00
CA ASN A 23 -13.80 8.45 2.24
C ASN A 23 -14.69 9.01 1.12
N THR A 24 -15.36 10.13 1.37
CA THR A 24 -16.16 10.80 0.34
C THR A 24 -15.25 11.57 -0.61
N PHE A 25 -15.72 11.86 -1.83
CA PHE A 25 -14.99 12.73 -2.77
C PHE A 25 -14.63 14.08 -2.13
N LYS A 26 -15.53 14.64 -1.33
CA LYS A 26 -15.30 15.90 -0.60
C LYS A 26 -14.17 15.76 0.43
N ASP A 27 -14.13 14.65 1.18
CA ASP A 27 -13.08 14.42 2.18
C ASP A 27 -11.72 14.25 1.50
N ILE A 28 -11.67 13.49 0.41
CA ILE A 28 -10.44 13.27 -0.38
C ILE A 28 -9.95 14.60 -0.98
N GLU A 29 -10.81 15.35 -1.63
CA GLU A 29 -10.46 16.67 -2.22
C GLU A 29 -9.93 17.63 -1.16
N TYR A 30 -10.59 17.70 -0.01
CA TYR A 30 -10.15 18.53 1.10
C TYR A 30 -8.75 18.17 1.60
N ILE A 31 -8.48 16.87 1.79
CA ILE A 31 -7.15 16.40 2.23
C ILE A 31 -6.10 16.71 1.16
N LEU A 32 -6.37 16.37 -0.10
CA LEU A 32 -5.43 16.58 -1.19
C LEU A 32 -5.08 18.07 -1.36
N THR A 33 -6.05 18.95 -1.32
CA THR A 33 -5.82 20.39 -1.48
C THR A 33 -5.13 21.00 -0.28
N THR A 34 -5.62 20.74 0.95
CA THR A 34 -5.08 21.34 2.17
C THR A 34 -3.64 20.91 2.44
N CYS A 35 -3.33 19.62 2.25
CA CYS A 35 -1.97 19.13 2.47
C CYS A 35 -1.01 19.57 1.35
N ALA A 36 -1.50 19.69 0.11
CA ALA A 36 -0.68 20.15 -1.01
C ALA A 36 -0.18 21.61 -0.82
N GLU A 37 -0.92 22.48 -0.12
CA GLU A 37 -0.49 23.84 0.25
C GLU A 37 0.82 23.82 1.06
N ASN A 38 1.09 22.75 1.80
CA ASN A 38 2.32 22.53 2.55
C ASN A 38 3.40 21.76 1.75
N GLY A 39 3.20 21.56 0.46
CA GLY A 39 4.08 20.76 -0.40
C GLY A 39 4.13 19.28 0.00
N THR A 40 3.07 18.74 0.59
CA THR A 40 2.97 17.33 0.97
C THR A 40 2.76 16.49 -0.28
N ARG A 41 3.52 15.40 -0.41
CA ARG A 41 3.26 14.31 -1.35
C ARG A 41 2.44 13.23 -0.65
N PHE A 42 1.68 12.48 -1.43
CA PHE A 42 0.74 11.49 -0.91
C PHE A 42 1.16 10.08 -1.31
N GLU A 43 1.10 9.17 -0.36
CA GLU A 43 0.95 7.74 -0.62
C GLU A 43 -0.55 7.44 -0.67
N ILE A 44 -1.00 6.89 -1.79
CA ILE A 44 -2.43 6.71 -2.06
C ILE A 44 -2.74 5.22 -2.00
N GLU A 45 -3.38 4.80 -0.92
CA GLU A 45 -3.79 3.42 -0.72
C GLU A 45 -5.04 3.09 -1.56
N CYS A 46 -4.89 2.12 -2.44
CA CYS A 46 -5.94 1.61 -3.32
C CYS A 46 -6.28 0.17 -2.95
N TYR A 47 -7.46 -0.04 -2.38
CA TYR A 47 -7.97 -1.33 -1.91
C TYR A 47 -8.74 -2.09 -2.99
N ASP A 48 -9.09 -1.42 -4.06
CA ASP A 48 -9.78 -1.97 -5.21
C ASP A 48 -9.54 -1.12 -6.46
N ILE A 49 -9.88 -1.66 -7.62
CA ILE A 49 -9.73 -0.97 -8.93
C ILE A 49 -10.48 0.36 -8.96
N GLY A 50 -11.65 0.44 -8.32
CA GLY A 50 -12.42 1.68 -8.23
C GLY A 50 -11.64 2.85 -7.63
N HIS A 51 -10.71 2.58 -6.70
CA HIS A 51 -9.88 3.63 -6.10
C HIS A 51 -8.86 4.20 -7.09
N LEU A 52 -8.36 3.40 -8.05
CA LEU A 52 -7.51 3.92 -9.12
C LEU A 52 -8.27 4.90 -10.02
N TYR A 53 -9.52 4.62 -10.34
CA TYR A 53 -10.37 5.56 -11.08
C TYR A 53 -10.71 6.81 -10.27
N THR A 54 -10.87 6.68 -8.95
CA THR A 54 -11.03 7.85 -8.08
C THR A 54 -9.78 8.74 -8.11
N LEU A 55 -8.58 8.16 -8.06
CA LEU A 55 -7.33 8.91 -8.22
C LEU A 55 -7.25 9.59 -9.59
N ALA A 56 -7.56 8.87 -10.67
CA ALA A 56 -7.59 9.43 -12.03
C ALA A 56 -8.56 10.63 -12.13
N HIS A 57 -9.73 10.53 -11.49
CA HIS A 57 -10.69 11.64 -11.42
C HIS A 57 -10.09 12.92 -10.82
N PHE A 58 -9.29 12.82 -9.76
CA PHE A 58 -8.64 13.97 -9.13
C PHE A 58 -7.41 14.43 -9.91
N ALA A 59 -6.68 13.53 -10.54
CA ALA A 59 -5.55 13.84 -11.41
C ALA A 59 -6.00 14.64 -12.64
N ASP A 60 -7.07 14.22 -13.33
CA ASP A 60 -7.65 14.90 -14.48
C ASP A 60 -8.12 16.33 -14.17
N ARG A 61 -8.44 16.60 -12.91
CA ARG A 61 -8.83 17.93 -12.41
C ARG A 61 -7.68 18.77 -11.88
N GLY A 62 -6.46 18.22 -11.90
CA GLY A 62 -5.26 18.90 -11.40
C GLY A 62 -5.22 19.06 -9.88
N VAL A 63 -6.06 18.34 -9.14
CA VAL A 63 -6.11 18.36 -7.66
C VAL A 63 -4.90 17.66 -7.07
N VAL A 64 -4.43 16.59 -7.72
CA VAL A 64 -3.20 15.88 -7.35
C VAL A 64 -2.27 15.82 -8.56
N LYS A 65 -0.96 15.95 -8.31
CA LYS A 65 0.06 16.02 -9.36
C LYS A 65 0.97 14.79 -9.30
N PRO A 66 1.45 14.30 -10.47
CA PRO A 66 2.42 13.22 -10.51
C PRO A 66 3.77 13.63 -9.85
N PRO A 67 4.65 12.66 -9.54
CA PRO A 67 4.37 11.24 -9.62
C PRO A 67 3.39 10.80 -8.53
N PHE A 68 2.42 9.94 -8.89
CA PHE A 68 1.47 9.37 -7.93
C PHE A 68 2.14 8.17 -7.25
N PHE A 69 2.32 8.21 -5.94
CA PHE A 69 2.76 7.04 -5.19
C PHE A 69 1.54 6.20 -4.83
N VAL A 70 1.29 5.17 -5.64
CA VAL A 70 0.11 4.30 -5.52
C VAL A 70 0.49 3.04 -4.76
N GLN A 71 -0.11 2.82 -3.60
CA GLN A 71 0.01 1.60 -2.85
C GLN A 71 -1.24 0.74 -3.02
N SER A 72 -1.12 -0.37 -3.75
CA SER A 72 -2.19 -1.35 -3.87
C SER A 72 -2.23 -2.25 -2.65
N VAL A 73 -3.40 -2.33 -2.00
CA VAL A 73 -3.60 -3.10 -0.77
C VAL A 73 -4.38 -4.37 -1.09
N PHE A 74 -3.77 -5.53 -0.83
CA PHE A 74 -4.32 -6.83 -1.18
C PHE A 74 -4.69 -7.67 0.02
N GLY A 75 -5.86 -8.32 -0.06
CA GLY A 75 -6.28 -9.33 0.92
C GLY A 75 -6.96 -8.78 2.18
N ILE A 76 -7.38 -7.52 2.16
CA ILE A 76 -8.28 -6.95 3.18
C ILE A 76 -9.73 -7.26 2.80
N LEU A 77 -10.56 -7.63 3.77
CA LEU A 77 -11.99 -7.87 3.54
C LEU A 77 -12.67 -6.62 2.98
N GLY A 78 -13.41 -6.78 1.90
CA GLY A 78 -14.07 -5.70 1.19
C GLY A 78 -13.22 -5.04 0.09
N GLY A 79 -11.96 -5.42 -0.04
CA GLY A 79 -11.05 -5.02 -1.12
C GLY A 79 -10.70 -6.16 -2.07
N ILE A 80 -9.78 -5.88 -2.99
CA ILE A 80 -9.29 -6.85 -3.97
C ILE A 80 -8.50 -7.99 -3.32
N GLY A 81 -8.64 -9.21 -3.86
CA GLY A 81 -7.94 -10.40 -3.37
C GLY A 81 -6.43 -10.40 -3.63
N PRO A 82 -5.67 -11.27 -2.95
CA PRO A 82 -4.21 -11.34 -3.08
C PRO A 82 -3.76 -12.37 -4.13
N HIS A 83 -4.67 -12.84 -5.01
CA HIS A 83 -4.30 -13.77 -6.07
C HIS A 83 -3.35 -13.09 -7.07
N PRO A 84 -2.35 -13.79 -7.65
CA PRO A 84 -1.44 -13.20 -8.61
C PRO A 84 -2.12 -12.50 -9.80
N GLU A 85 -3.27 -13.03 -10.27
CA GLU A 85 -4.05 -12.40 -11.34
C GLU A 85 -4.67 -11.08 -10.90
N ASP A 86 -5.12 -10.96 -9.64
CA ASP A 86 -5.65 -9.72 -9.07
C ASP A 86 -4.56 -8.66 -8.94
N VAL A 87 -3.36 -9.07 -8.50
CA VAL A 87 -2.17 -8.19 -8.44
C VAL A 87 -1.83 -7.69 -9.83
N ALA A 88 -1.77 -8.58 -10.82
CA ALA A 88 -1.49 -8.22 -12.21
C ALA A 88 -2.62 -7.35 -12.81
N HIS A 89 -3.88 -7.59 -12.45
CA HIS A 89 -5.00 -6.79 -12.92
C HIS A 89 -4.94 -5.36 -12.38
N MET A 90 -4.67 -5.21 -11.08
CA MET A 90 -4.50 -3.90 -10.45
C MET A 90 -3.36 -3.11 -11.11
N LYS A 91 -2.19 -3.76 -11.31
CA LYS A 91 -1.03 -3.17 -12.00
C LYS A 91 -1.36 -2.72 -13.42
N ARG A 92 -1.96 -3.60 -14.24
CA ARG A 92 -2.34 -3.26 -15.63
C ARG A 92 -3.35 -2.10 -15.70
N THR A 93 -4.25 -2.00 -14.72
CA THR A 93 -5.19 -0.89 -14.65
C THR A 93 -4.48 0.41 -14.31
N ALA A 94 -3.56 0.40 -13.35
CA ALA A 94 -2.74 1.56 -13.03
C ALA A 94 -1.86 2.00 -14.21
N ASP A 95 -1.20 1.05 -14.90
CA ASP A 95 -0.41 1.34 -16.11
C ASP A 95 -1.23 2.03 -17.19
N ARG A 96 -2.45 1.57 -17.41
CA ARG A 96 -3.36 2.17 -18.41
C ARG A 96 -3.84 3.57 -18.03
N LEU A 97 -4.08 3.82 -16.73
CA LEU A 97 -4.59 5.10 -16.25
C LEU A 97 -3.49 6.16 -16.11
N PHE A 98 -2.30 5.77 -15.69
CA PHE A 98 -1.27 6.71 -15.26
C PHE A 98 0.02 6.63 -16.08
N GLY A 99 0.22 5.61 -16.90
CA GLY A 99 1.44 5.45 -17.71
C GLY A 99 2.71 5.47 -16.87
N SER A 100 3.59 6.44 -17.14
CA SER A 100 4.85 6.66 -16.39
C SER A 100 4.69 7.56 -15.16
N ASP A 101 3.51 8.16 -14.97
CA ASP A 101 3.26 9.20 -13.98
C ASP A 101 3.01 8.68 -12.57
N TYR A 102 3.26 7.39 -12.32
CA TYR A 102 3.11 6.82 -11.00
C TYR A 102 4.30 5.95 -10.58
N ARG A 103 4.39 5.75 -9.29
CA ARG A 103 5.28 4.77 -8.66
C ARG A 103 4.40 3.78 -7.92
N TRP A 104 4.56 2.51 -8.26
CA TRP A 104 3.74 1.44 -7.73
C TRP A 104 4.36 0.82 -6.49
N SER A 105 3.56 0.63 -5.46
CA SER A 105 3.87 -0.13 -4.25
C SER A 105 2.75 -1.09 -3.93
N VAL A 106 3.05 -2.12 -3.14
CA VAL A 106 2.07 -3.09 -2.69
C VAL A 106 2.17 -3.38 -1.21
N LEU A 107 1.02 -3.73 -0.65
CA LEU A 107 0.84 -4.31 0.67
C LEU A 107 -0.01 -5.58 0.53
N GLY A 108 0.45 -6.67 1.12
CA GLY A 108 -0.32 -7.91 1.24
C GLY A 108 -0.69 -8.19 2.70
N ALA A 109 -1.97 -8.33 3.01
CA ALA A 109 -2.42 -8.57 4.38
C ALA A 109 -2.15 -10.01 4.85
N GLY A 110 -1.74 -10.15 6.11
CA GLY A 110 -1.55 -11.42 6.79
C GLY A 110 -0.55 -12.33 6.08
N ARG A 111 -0.91 -13.58 5.86
CA ARG A 111 -0.05 -14.59 5.19
C ARG A 111 0.36 -14.23 3.77
N ASN A 112 -0.31 -13.26 3.16
CA ASN A 112 -0.09 -12.85 1.78
C ASN A 112 1.02 -11.79 1.65
N GLN A 113 1.50 -11.21 2.76
CA GLN A 113 2.47 -10.11 2.74
C GLN A 113 3.71 -10.43 1.88
N LEU A 114 4.41 -11.51 2.19
CA LEU A 114 5.65 -11.86 1.48
C LEU A 114 5.41 -12.38 0.05
N PRO A 115 4.40 -13.23 -0.22
CA PRO A 115 4.05 -13.61 -1.60
C PRO A 115 3.70 -12.42 -2.49
N VAL A 116 2.85 -11.50 -2.04
CA VAL A 116 2.48 -10.30 -2.79
C VAL A 116 3.68 -9.40 -3.02
N ALA A 117 4.54 -9.21 -1.98
CA ALA A 117 5.79 -8.45 -2.12
C ALA A 117 6.71 -9.04 -3.20
N ALA A 118 6.88 -10.37 -3.23
CA ALA A 118 7.70 -11.04 -4.25
C ALA A 118 7.16 -10.86 -5.67
N ILE A 119 5.82 -10.99 -5.85
CA ILE A 119 5.15 -10.78 -7.14
C ILE A 119 5.37 -9.34 -7.60
N ALA A 120 5.13 -8.37 -6.73
CA ALA A 120 5.26 -6.96 -7.09
C ALA A 120 6.70 -6.57 -7.40
N ALA A 121 7.68 -7.04 -6.63
CA ALA A 121 9.09 -6.81 -6.91
C ALA A 121 9.50 -7.36 -8.29
N ALA A 122 9.06 -8.58 -8.63
CA ALA A 122 9.28 -9.18 -9.95
C ALA A 122 8.61 -8.39 -11.09
N MET A 123 7.56 -7.62 -10.80
CA MET A 123 6.86 -6.75 -11.75
C MET A 123 7.37 -5.29 -11.74
N GLY A 124 8.49 -5.00 -11.07
CA GLY A 124 9.09 -3.66 -10.99
C GLY A 124 8.42 -2.73 -9.98
N GLY A 125 7.66 -3.26 -9.02
CA GLY A 125 7.01 -2.51 -7.96
C GLY A 125 7.84 -2.41 -6.69
N ASN A 126 7.46 -1.47 -5.84
CA ASN A 126 7.95 -1.32 -4.48
C ASN A 126 7.09 -2.15 -3.51
N VAL A 127 7.57 -2.35 -2.28
CA VAL A 127 6.88 -3.19 -1.31
C VAL A 127 6.80 -2.53 0.05
N ARG A 128 5.69 -2.74 0.73
CA ARG A 128 5.50 -2.43 2.15
C ARG A 128 5.39 -3.72 2.93
N VAL A 129 6.07 -3.81 4.08
CA VAL A 129 5.96 -4.90 5.05
C VAL A 129 5.96 -4.33 6.46
N GLY A 130 5.25 -4.99 7.37
CA GLY A 130 5.22 -4.57 8.78
C GLY A 130 4.25 -5.38 9.62
N LEU A 131 4.37 -5.24 10.95
CA LEU A 131 3.54 -5.95 11.93
C LEU A 131 2.08 -5.48 11.93
N GLU A 132 1.80 -4.29 11.41
CA GLU A 132 0.45 -3.82 11.17
C GLU A 132 -0.26 -4.73 10.15
N ASP A 133 0.45 -5.09 9.10
CA ASP A 133 -0.09 -5.80 7.94
C ASP A 133 -0.06 -7.32 8.12
N SER A 134 0.98 -7.83 8.80
CA SER A 134 1.14 -9.27 9.08
C SER A 134 1.95 -9.51 10.35
N LEU A 135 1.50 -10.44 11.18
CA LEU A 135 2.26 -10.90 12.35
C LEU A 135 3.29 -12.00 12.01
N TRP A 136 3.31 -12.49 10.76
CA TRP A 136 4.03 -13.68 10.37
C TRP A 136 5.26 -13.39 9.53
N ILE A 137 6.37 -14.09 9.83
CA ILE A 137 7.59 -14.10 9.01
C ILE A 137 7.68 -15.34 8.13
N GLY A 138 6.90 -16.34 8.44
CA GLY A 138 6.79 -17.61 7.73
C GLY A 138 5.67 -18.48 8.28
N PRO A 139 5.38 -19.65 7.68
CA PRO A 139 4.34 -20.56 8.15
C PRO A 139 4.54 -20.95 9.61
N GLY A 140 3.59 -20.57 10.48
CA GLY A 140 3.63 -20.87 11.93
C GLY A 140 4.67 -20.09 12.73
N GLN A 141 5.36 -19.11 12.13
CA GLN A 141 6.42 -18.33 12.78
C GLN A 141 6.01 -16.85 12.87
N LEU A 142 5.87 -16.37 14.11
CA LEU A 142 5.62 -14.95 14.35
C LEU A 142 6.89 -14.11 14.13
N ALA A 143 6.76 -12.99 13.49
CA ALA A 143 7.82 -11.99 13.39
C ALA A 143 8.05 -11.34 14.76
N LYS A 144 9.31 -11.11 15.10
CA LYS A 144 9.71 -10.47 16.37
C LYS A 144 9.66 -8.96 16.32
N SER A 145 9.78 -8.39 15.12
CA SER A 145 9.81 -6.94 14.91
C SER A 145 9.55 -6.57 13.45
N ASN A 146 9.26 -5.30 13.18
CA ASN A 146 9.24 -4.74 11.83
C ASN A 146 10.60 -4.91 11.12
N ALA A 147 11.71 -4.74 11.85
CA ALA A 147 13.05 -4.91 11.29
C ALA A 147 13.30 -6.33 10.74
N GLU A 148 12.76 -7.37 11.40
CA GLU A 148 12.85 -8.75 10.90
C GLU A 148 12.08 -8.91 9.57
N GLN A 149 10.89 -8.34 9.47
CA GLN A 149 10.11 -8.38 8.22
C GLN A 149 10.78 -7.57 7.10
N VAL A 150 11.34 -6.41 7.40
CA VAL A 150 12.13 -5.62 6.43
C VAL A 150 13.35 -6.40 5.95
N THR A 151 14.07 -7.07 6.85
CA THR A 151 15.19 -7.95 6.50
C THR A 151 14.74 -9.07 5.56
N ARG A 152 13.58 -9.67 5.82
CA ARG A 152 13.02 -10.73 4.98
C ARG A 152 12.60 -10.22 3.60
N ALA A 153 11.94 -9.07 3.53
CA ALA A 153 11.59 -8.42 2.27
C ALA A 153 12.84 -8.09 1.45
N ARG A 154 13.88 -7.54 2.09
CA ARG A 154 15.18 -7.25 1.46
C ARG A 154 15.79 -8.52 0.85
N GLN A 155 15.83 -9.63 1.58
CA GLN A 155 16.34 -10.90 1.05
C GLN A 155 15.60 -11.39 -0.19
N ILE A 156 14.28 -11.19 -0.25
CA ILE A 156 13.46 -11.53 -1.42
C ILE A 156 13.82 -10.66 -2.60
N ILE A 157 13.90 -9.35 -2.41
CA ILE A 157 14.20 -8.37 -3.47
C ILE A 157 15.61 -8.59 -4.02
N GLU A 158 16.62 -8.71 -3.14
CA GLU A 158 18.01 -8.98 -3.54
C GLU A 158 18.16 -10.37 -4.18
N GLY A 159 17.38 -11.36 -3.73
CA GLY A 159 17.33 -12.69 -4.35
C GLY A 159 16.76 -12.70 -5.77
N LEU A 160 15.99 -11.68 -6.16
CA LEU A 160 15.56 -11.45 -7.54
C LEU A 160 16.60 -10.68 -8.38
N GLY A 161 17.76 -10.35 -7.81
CA GLY A 161 18.80 -9.56 -8.48
C GLY A 161 18.51 -8.05 -8.49
N LEU A 162 17.56 -7.60 -7.67
CA LEU A 162 17.20 -6.20 -7.53
C LEU A 162 17.95 -5.56 -6.36
N SER A 163 17.96 -4.24 -6.28
CA SER A 163 18.59 -3.48 -5.19
C SER A 163 17.54 -2.71 -4.38
N ILE A 164 17.91 -2.37 -3.13
CA ILE A 164 17.11 -1.51 -2.29
C ILE A 164 17.55 -0.05 -2.49
N ALA A 165 16.61 0.82 -2.79
CA ALA A 165 16.88 2.25 -2.91
C ALA A 165 17.39 2.84 -1.59
N LYS A 166 18.39 3.70 -1.68
CA LYS A 166 18.85 4.50 -0.54
C LYS A 166 17.86 5.62 -0.24
N PRO A 167 17.90 6.22 0.97
CA PRO A 167 16.96 7.28 1.32
C PRO A 167 16.94 8.45 0.33
N ASP A 168 18.06 8.87 -0.19
CA ASP A 168 18.14 9.99 -1.16
C ASP A 168 17.55 9.57 -2.52
N GLU A 169 17.86 8.37 -3.00
CA GLU A 169 17.25 7.80 -4.21
C GLU A 169 15.73 7.69 -4.07
N ALA A 170 15.23 7.30 -2.90
CA ALA A 170 13.79 7.22 -2.64
C ALA A 170 13.13 8.63 -2.66
N ARG A 171 13.82 9.66 -2.13
CA ARG A 171 13.34 11.04 -2.21
C ARG A 171 13.24 11.53 -3.65
N GLU A 172 14.27 11.25 -4.46
CA GLU A 172 14.27 11.60 -5.89
C GLU A 172 13.16 10.87 -6.66
N ILE A 173 13.02 9.54 -6.47
CA ILE A 173 11.99 8.73 -7.14
C ILE A 173 10.58 9.24 -6.85
N LEU A 174 10.32 9.68 -5.61
CA LEU A 174 9.01 10.13 -5.14
C LEU A 174 8.86 11.66 -5.16
N GLU A 175 9.89 12.39 -5.57
CA GLU A 175 9.94 13.86 -5.57
C GLU A 175 9.55 14.46 -4.21
N LEU A 176 10.13 13.92 -3.13
CA LEU A 176 9.86 14.37 -1.77
C LEU A 176 10.66 15.64 -1.43
N LYS A 177 10.24 16.33 -0.36
CA LYS A 177 11.01 17.44 0.21
C LYS A 177 12.43 17.00 0.56
N GLY A 178 13.43 17.79 0.17
CA GLY A 178 14.85 17.49 0.42
C GLY A 178 15.46 16.48 -0.56
N ALA A 179 14.83 16.28 -1.74
CA ALA A 179 15.44 15.61 -2.87
C ALA A 179 16.50 16.48 -3.52
#